data_4c34dd75544047ecd6469e84e1dd45ab
#
_entry.id   4c34dd75544047ecd6469e84e1dd45ab
#
_cell.length_a   1.000
_cell.length_b   1.000
_cell.length_c   1.000
_cell.angle_alpha   90.00
_cell.angle_beta   90.00
_cell.angle_gamma   90.00
#
_symmetry.space_group_name_H-M   'P 1'
#
loop_
_entity.id
_entity.type
_entity.pdbx_description
1 polymer ?
#
loop_
_entity_poly.entity_id
_entity_poly.type
_entity_poly.pdbx_seq_one_letter_code
_entity_poly.pdbx_strand_id
1 'polypeptide(L)'
;MKKNRINTFYALNILAILDGEILECAGTPTTQYADLDISTEKDRNIILEDLLRPELLHYSPENQHKIRLSFLYCTTNCGETQLEDLLNFYSGSIFPTPNSKITYKEFFEIMYTSLFCQNIEVEELDHFIFDDDPSPHAWNLFNG
;
A
#
# COMPACT_ATOMS: atom_id res chain seq x y z
N MET A 1 5.39 22.56 19.57
CA MET A 1 6.10 22.11 18.35
C MET A 1 5.11 21.77 17.26
N LYS A 2 5.36 22.22 16.04
CA LYS A 2 4.44 21.97 14.93
C LYS A 2 4.60 20.53 14.44
N LYS A 3 3.47 19.79 14.35
CA LYS A 3 3.48 18.42 13.83
C LYS A 3 3.64 18.41 12.31
N ASN A 4 4.37 17.44 11.78
CA ASN A 4 4.51 17.24 10.34
C ASN A 4 3.21 16.69 9.75
N ARG A 5 2.93 17.08 8.51
CA ARG A 5 1.74 16.61 7.79
C ARG A 5 2.08 15.42 6.91
N ILE A 6 1.22 14.42 6.94
CA ILE A 6 1.34 13.20 6.14
C ILE A 6 0.02 13.03 5.36
N ASN A 7 0.11 12.88 4.06
CA ASN A 7 -1.07 12.59 3.26
C ASN A 7 -1.40 11.10 3.37
N THR A 8 -2.65 10.78 3.72
CA THR A 8 -3.08 9.39 3.89
C THR A 8 -3.01 8.58 2.60
N PHE A 9 -2.90 9.22 1.45
CA PHE A 9 -2.77 8.56 0.15
C PHE A 9 -1.32 8.31 -0.29
N TYR A 10 -0.32 8.66 0.51
CA TYR A 10 1.08 8.35 0.17
C TYR A 10 1.30 6.86 -0.09
N ALA A 11 0.53 5.98 0.56
CA ALA A 11 0.62 4.54 0.33
C ALA A 11 0.32 4.14 -1.11
N LEU A 12 -0.43 4.97 -1.86
CA LEU A 12 -0.73 4.70 -3.27
C LEU A 12 0.53 4.68 -4.13
N ASN A 13 1.62 5.33 -3.69
CA ASN A 13 2.87 5.31 -4.45
C ASN A 13 3.40 3.88 -4.65
N ILE A 14 3.11 2.97 -3.71
CA ILE A 14 3.49 1.57 -3.86
C ILE A 14 2.31 0.68 -4.20
N LEU A 15 1.12 0.97 -3.68
CA LEU A 15 -0.06 0.15 -3.93
C LEU A 15 -0.52 0.22 -5.40
N ALA A 16 -0.24 1.33 -6.09
CA ALA A 16 -0.61 1.50 -7.49
C ALA A 16 0.02 0.43 -8.40
N ILE A 17 1.15 -0.15 -8.01
CA ILE A 17 1.79 -1.21 -8.81
C ILE A 17 0.92 -2.47 -8.88
N LEU A 18 -0.07 -2.60 -8.02
CA LEU A 18 -1.00 -3.72 -8.04
C LEU A 18 -2.09 -3.55 -9.09
N ASP A 19 -2.16 -2.39 -9.76
CA ASP A 19 -3.10 -2.14 -10.84
C ASP A 19 -2.60 -2.80 -12.14
N GLY A 20 -3.49 -3.57 -12.78
CA GLY A 20 -3.14 -4.32 -13.99
C GLY A 20 -2.67 -3.43 -15.15
N GLU A 21 -3.28 -2.26 -15.33
CA GLU A 21 -2.88 -1.34 -16.40
C GLU A 21 -1.48 -0.77 -16.16
N ILE A 22 -1.16 -0.46 -14.91
CA ILE A 22 0.16 0.07 -14.56
C ILE A 22 1.22 -1.00 -14.81
N LEU A 23 0.96 -2.24 -14.43
CA LEU A 23 1.88 -3.34 -14.69
C LEU A 23 2.11 -3.55 -16.18
N GLU A 24 1.06 -3.49 -17.00
CA GLU A 24 1.17 -3.62 -18.45
C GLU A 24 1.98 -2.47 -19.03
N CYS A 25 1.76 -1.24 -18.60
CA CYS A 25 2.53 -0.08 -19.06
C CYS A 25 4.00 -0.19 -18.69
N ALA A 26 4.30 -0.85 -17.57
CA ALA A 26 5.69 -1.10 -17.14
C ALA A 26 6.34 -2.30 -17.86
N GLY A 27 5.59 -2.97 -18.74
CA GLY A 27 6.09 -4.13 -19.48
C GLY A 27 6.04 -5.44 -18.70
N THR A 28 5.33 -5.46 -17.55
CA THR A 28 5.20 -6.67 -16.74
C THR A 28 3.93 -7.43 -17.15
N PRO A 29 4.02 -8.73 -17.51
CA PRO A 29 2.82 -9.50 -17.84
C PRO A 29 1.90 -9.66 -16.64
N THR A 30 0.65 -9.21 -16.76
CA THR A 30 -0.33 -9.31 -15.68
C THR A 30 -0.74 -10.75 -15.40
N THR A 31 -0.70 -11.62 -16.42
CA THR A 31 -1.06 -13.03 -16.29
C THR A 31 -0.20 -13.76 -15.26
N GLN A 32 1.02 -13.27 -15.03
CA GLN A 32 1.94 -13.85 -14.05
C GLN A 32 1.38 -13.76 -12.63
N TYR A 33 0.57 -12.75 -12.35
CA TYR A 33 0.07 -12.46 -11.00
C TYR A 33 -1.44 -12.65 -10.84
N ALA A 34 -2.16 -12.87 -11.95
CA ALA A 34 -3.63 -12.84 -11.93
C ALA A 34 -4.27 -13.97 -11.09
N ASP A 35 -3.58 -15.08 -10.93
CA ASP A 35 -4.09 -16.25 -10.22
C ASP A 35 -3.63 -16.33 -8.75
N LEU A 36 -2.97 -15.30 -8.25
CA LEU A 36 -2.50 -15.30 -6.86
C LEU A 36 -3.67 -15.18 -5.89
N ASP A 37 -3.60 -15.93 -4.81
CA ASP A 37 -4.59 -15.91 -3.73
C ASP A 37 -3.98 -15.18 -2.53
N ILE A 38 -4.42 -13.95 -2.28
CA ILE A 38 -3.88 -13.12 -1.20
C ILE A 38 -4.19 -13.66 0.19
N SER A 39 -5.02 -14.69 0.30
CA SER A 39 -5.27 -15.36 1.58
C SER A 39 -4.19 -16.37 1.96
N THR A 40 -3.28 -16.71 1.04
CA THR A 40 -2.17 -17.63 1.32
C THR A 40 -0.87 -16.87 1.55
N GLU A 41 -0.06 -17.36 2.49
CA GLU A 41 1.24 -16.76 2.80
C GLU A 41 2.17 -16.78 1.60
N LYS A 42 2.20 -17.91 0.87
CA LYS A 42 3.05 -18.08 -0.31
C LYS A 42 2.78 -17.00 -1.35
N ASP A 43 1.50 -16.78 -1.66
CA ASP A 43 1.12 -15.82 -2.69
C ASP A 43 1.31 -14.39 -2.21
N ARG A 44 1.04 -14.10 -0.92
CA ARG A 44 1.33 -12.78 -0.35
C ARG A 44 2.82 -12.45 -0.45
N ASN A 45 3.69 -13.43 -0.23
CA ASN A 45 5.13 -13.22 -0.33
C ASN A 45 5.57 -12.90 -1.76
N ILE A 46 4.91 -13.48 -2.76
CA ILE A 46 5.18 -13.14 -4.16
C ILE A 46 4.83 -11.66 -4.42
N ILE A 47 3.66 -11.22 -3.97
CA ILE A 47 3.24 -9.83 -4.12
C ILE A 47 4.25 -8.90 -3.42
N LEU A 48 4.62 -9.25 -2.20
CA LEU A 48 5.54 -8.44 -1.38
C LEU A 48 6.91 -8.32 -2.04
N GLU A 49 7.52 -9.44 -2.42
CA GLU A 49 8.90 -9.46 -2.89
C GLU A 49 9.05 -9.08 -4.36
N ASP A 50 8.07 -9.41 -5.21
CA ASP A 50 8.15 -9.12 -6.64
C ASP A 50 7.61 -7.73 -7.01
N LEU A 51 6.64 -7.21 -6.26
CA LEU A 51 5.94 -5.98 -6.63
C LEU A 51 6.14 -4.85 -5.61
N LEU A 52 5.77 -5.05 -4.36
CA LEU A 52 5.75 -3.96 -3.39
C LEU A 52 7.13 -3.53 -2.90
N ARG A 53 7.99 -4.47 -2.54
CA ARG A 53 9.31 -4.14 -2.01
C ARG A 53 10.20 -3.45 -3.05
N PRO A 54 10.30 -3.95 -4.30
CA PRO A 54 11.09 -3.23 -5.31
C PRO A 54 10.58 -1.81 -5.55
N GLU A 55 9.26 -1.62 -5.52
CA GLU A 55 8.66 -0.30 -5.71
C GLU A 55 9.03 0.64 -4.56
N LEU A 56 8.94 0.15 -3.32
CA LEU A 56 9.31 0.93 -2.14
C LEU A 56 10.78 1.36 -2.18
N LEU A 57 11.66 0.47 -2.63
CA LEU A 57 13.10 0.74 -2.66
C LEU A 57 13.50 1.80 -3.69
N HIS A 58 12.62 2.16 -4.61
CA HIS A 58 12.87 3.25 -5.55
C HIS A 58 12.82 4.63 -4.89
N TYR A 59 12.24 4.72 -3.68
CA TYR A 59 12.06 6.00 -2.99
C TYR A 59 13.20 6.26 -2.01
N SER A 60 13.47 7.55 -1.75
CA SER A 60 14.44 7.94 -0.73
C SER A 60 14.00 7.46 0.66
N PRO A 61 14.92 7.32 1.64
CA PRO A 61 14.53 6.96 2.99
C PRO A 61 13.46 7.87 3.59
N GLU A 62 13.52 9.17 3.29
CA GLU A 62 12.52 10.12 3.74
C GLU A 62 11.14 9.80 3.16
N ASN A 63 11.06 9.53 1.86
CA ASN A 63 9.80 9.20 1.21
C ASN A 63 9.30 7.82 1.60
N GLN A 64 10.19 6.86 1.82
CA GLN A 64 9.80 5.55 2.36
C GLN A 64 9.13 5.71 3.73
N HIS A 65 9.63 6.62 4.55
CA HIS A 65 9.03 6.90 5.86
C HIS A 65 7.63 7.50 5.73
N LYS A 66 7.44 8.43 4.78
CA LYS A 66 6.10 9.00 4.51
C LYS A 66 5.12 7.93 4.05
N ILE A 67 5.57 7.05 3.15
CA ILE A 67 4.75 5.94 2.66
C ILE A 67 4.39 5.00 3.81
N ARG A 68 5.35 4.69 4.67
CA ARG A 68 5.12 3.84 5.83
C ARG A 68 4.07 4.42 6.77
N LEU A 69 4.18 5.70 7.10
CA LEU A 69 3.23 6.37 8.00
C LEU A 69 1.82 6.38 7.40
N SER A 70 1.70 6.65 6.11
CA SER A 70 0.42 6.58 5.40
C SER A 70 -0.16 5.17 5.46
N PHE A 71 0.67 4.17 5.20
CA PHE A 71 0.25 2.76 5.23
C PHE A 71 -0.22 2.36 6.64
N LEU A 72 0.52 2.79 7.66
CA LEU A 72 0.16 2.54 9.05
C LEU A 72 -1.19 3.20 9.39
N TYR A 73 -1.38 4.44 8.98
CA TYR A 73 -2.65 5.15 9.20
C TYR A 73 -3.82 4.39 8.56
N CYS A 74 -3.67 3.99 7.30
CA CYS A 74 -4.72 3.25 6.59
C CYS A 74 -5.02 1.92 7.28
N THR A 75 -3.97 1.19 7.67
CA THR A 75 -4.13 -0.10 8.35
C THR A 75 -4.91 0.03 9.65
N THR A 76 -4.70 1.11 10.41
CA THR A 76 -5.30 1.27 11.73
C THR A 76 -6.63 2.00 11.71
N ASN A 77 -6.87 2.90 10.74
CA ASN A 77 -8.03 3.81 10.75
C ASN A 77 -9.04 3.59 9.63
N CYS A 78 -8.67 2.91 8.54
CA CYS A 78 -9.60 2.68 7.44
C CYS A 78 -10.42 1.42 7.67
N GLY A 79 -11.69 1.46 7.25
CA GLY A 79 -12.56 0.27 7.23
C GLY A 79 -12.34 -0.55 5.97
N GLU A 80 -13.02 -1.71 5.88
CA GLU A 80 -12.88 -2.64 4.74
C GLU A 80 -13.17 -1.97 3.40
N THR A 81 -14.24 -1.17 3.31
CA THR A 81 -14.59 -0.49 2.07
C THR A 81 -13.52 0.51 1.65
N GLN A 82 -12.97 1.26 2.60
CA GLN A 82 -11.92 2.24 2.32
C GLN A 82 -10.63 1.57 1.84
N LEU A 83 -10.25 0.43 2.43
CA LEU A 83 -9.07 -0.32 2.01
C LEU A 83 -9.26 -0.92 0.62
N GLU A 84 -10.47 -1.42 0.33
CA GLU A 84 -10.81 -1.90 -1.01
C GLU A 84 -10.67 -0.78 -2.03
N ASP A 85 -11.17 0.43 -1.72
CA ASP A 85 -11.09 1.58 -2.59
C ASP A 85 -9.64 1.99 -2.86
N LEU A 86 -8.75 1.86 -1.87
CA LEU A 86 -7.33 2.15 -2.07
C LEU A 86 -6.70 1.17 -3.08
N LEU A 87 -7.02 -0.12 -2.99
CA LEU A 87 -6.50 -1.11 -3.91
C LEU A 87 -7.05 -0.93 -5.32
N ASN A 88 -8.25 -0.38 -5.45
CA ASN A 88 -8.92 -0.18 -6.74
C ASN A 88 -8.92 1.28 -7.19
N PHE A 89 -7.97 2.07 -6.69
CA PHE A 89 -7.96 3.53 -6.88
C PHE A 89 -7.95 3.95 -8.35
N TYR A 90 -7.20 3.25 -9.19
CA TYR A 90 -7.13 3.55 -10.63
C TYR A 90 -8.19 2.77 -11.40
N SER A 91 -7.84 1.59 -11.90
CA SER A 91 -8.75 0.77 -12.69
C SER A 91 -9.06 -0.58 -12.05
N GLY A 92 -8.45 -0.85 -10.93
CA GLY A 92 -8.68 -2.04 -10.14
C GLY A 92 -7.46 -2.94 -10.01
N SER A 93 -7.37 -3.62 -8.87
CA SER A 93 -6.31 -4.56 -8.59
C SER A 93 -6.45 -5.79 -9.49
N ILE A 94 -5.30 -6.34 -9.92
CA ILE A 94 -5.26 -7.60 -10.67
C ILE A 94 -5.57 -8.81 -9.78
N PHE A 95 -5.57 -8.62 -8.46
CA PHE A 95 -5.80 -9.71 -7.52
C PHE A 95 -7.26 -9.80 -7.14
N PRO A 96 -7.79 -11.00 -6.90
CA PRO A 96 -9.16 -11.14 -6.42
C PRO A 96 -9.31 -10.52 -5.02
N THR A 97 -10.54 -10.14 -4.69
CA THR A 97 -10.86 -9.65 -3.36
C THR A 97 -10.53 -10.72 -2.32
N PRO A 98 -10.15 -10.33 -1.09
CA PRO A 98 -9.98 -11.31 -0.02
C PRO A 98 -11.26 -12.13 0.14
N ASN A 99 -11.09 -13.42 0.33
CA ASN A 99 -12.22 -14.31 0.57
C ASN A 99 -12.53 -14.38 2.08
N SER A 100 -13.38 -15.33 2.50
CA SER A 100 -13.76 -15.49 3.91
C SER A 100 -12.59 -15.82 4.85
N LYS A 101 -11.41 -16.16 4.31
CA LYS A 101 -10.23 -16.54 5.12
C LYS A 101 -9.40 -15.33 5.58
N ILE A 102 -9.53 -14.20 4.90
CA ILE A 102 -8.75 -12.99 5.22
C ILE A 102 -9.55 -11.76 4.83
N THR A 103 -9.47 -10.72 5.65
CA THR A 103 -10.07 -9.42 5.37
C THR A 103 -9.03 -8.49 4.73
N TYR A 104 -9.48 -7.37 4.15
CA TYR A 104 -8.57 -6.33 3.67
C TYR A 104 -7.70 -5.81 4.80
N LYS A 105 -8.27 -5.63 5.99
CA LYS A 105 -7.52 -5.15 7.15
C LYS A 105 -6.40 -6.11 7.52
N GLU A 106 -6.69 -7.39 7.56
CA GLU A 106 -5.66 -8.41 7.84
C GLU A 106 -4.57 -8.40 6.77
N PHE A 107 -4.96 -8.28 5.51
CA PHE A 107 -4.00 -8.19 4.41
C PHE A 107 -3.07 -6.98 4.58
N PHE A 108 -3.63 -5.81 4.87
CA PHE A 108 -2.83 -4.60 5.09
C PHE A 108 -1.92 -4.73 6.31
N GLU A 109 -2.41 -5.32 7.40
CA GLU A 109 -1.59 -5.55 8.59
C GLU A 109 -0.38 -6.46 8.29
N ILE A 110 -0.62 -7.55 7.57
CA ILE A 110 0.45 -8.48 7.18
C ILE A 110 1.45 -7.79 6.25
N MET A 111 0.96 -7.05 5.25
CA MET A 111 1.83 -6.33 4.33
C MET A 111 2.67 -5.28 5.05
N TYR A 112 2.07 -4.53 5.98
CA TYR A 112 2.81 -3.53 6.74
C TYR A 112 3.96 -4.15 7.52
N THR A 113 3.67 -5.16 8.34
CA THR A 113 4.68 -5.78 9.18
C THR A 113 5.79 -6.46 8.37
N SER A 114 5.44 -7.03 7.22
CA SER A 114 6.41 -7.71 6.36
C SER A 114 7.23 -6.72 5.54
N LEU A 115 6.59 -5.68 4.99
CA LEU A 115 7.25 -4.73 4.10
C LEU A 115 8.20 -3.81 4.85
N PHE A 116 7.78 -3.31 6.01
CA PHE A 116 8.55 -2.35 6.80
C PHE A 116 9.32 -2.99 7.96
N CYS A 117 9.14 -4.29 8.18
CA CYS A 117 9.80 -5.05 9.27
C CYS A 117 9.60 -4.38 10.64
N GLN A 118 8.40 -3.87 10.88
CA GLN A 118 8.04 -3.18 12.12
C GLN A 118 6.67 -3.65 12.61
N ASN A 119 6.48 -3.62 13.92
CA ASN A 119 5.20 -3.88 14.52
C ASN A 119 4.26 -2.68 14.30
N ILE A 120 2.96 -2.94 14.35
CA ILE A 120 1.96 -1.89 14.25
C ILE A 120 1.91 -1.15 15.59
N GLU A 121 2.40 0.08 15.59
CA GLU A 121 2.43 0.96 16.78
C GLU A 121 1.56 2.17 16.53
N VAL A 122 0.31 2.09 16.95
CA VAL A 122 -0.71 3.13 16.69
C VAL A 122 -0.28 4.48 17.29
N GLU A 123 0.42 4.46 18.41
CA GLU A 123 0.87 5.67 19.10
C GLU A 123 1.80 6.53 18.26
N GLU A 124 2.50 5.95 17.31
CA GLU A 124 3.37 6.69 16.41
C GLU A 124 2.57 7.73 15.62
N LEU A 125 1.31 7.43 15.29
CA LEU A 125 0.46 8.33 14.51
C LEU A 125 0.17 9.65 15.24
N ASP A 126 0.27 9.66 16.57
CA ASP A 126 0.00 10.85 17.38
C ASP A 126 0.99 12.00 17.12
N HIS A 127 2.14 11.71 16.52
CA HIS A 127 3.18 12.69 16.21
C HIS A 127 2.95 13.43 14.89
N PHE A 128 1.89 13.10 14.17
CA PHE A 128 1.65 13.63 12.82
C PHE A 128 0.22 14.12 12.66
N ILE A 129 0.03 14.99 11.66
CA ILE A 129 -1.30 15.43 11.20
C ILE A 129 -1.52 14.75 9.84
N PHE A 130 -2.66 14.09 9.67
CA PHE A 130 -2.97 13.37 8.44
C PHE A 130 -3.96 14.15 7.60
N ASP A 131 -3.62 14.31 6.31
CA ASP A 131 -4.46 14.97 5.31
C ASP A 131 -5.03 13.92 4.36
N ASP A 132 -6.31 14.06 3.99
CA ASP A 132 -7.03 13.12 3.12
C ASP A 132 -7.23 13.68 1.71
N ASP A 133 -6.21 14.27 1.12
CA ASP A 133 -6.30 14.82 -0.23
C ASP A 133 -5.99 13.74 -1.26
N PRO A 134 -7.00 13.27 -2.04
CA PRO A 134 -6.79 12.20 -3.03
C PRO A 134 -6.18 12.68 -4.34
N SER A 135 -5.93 13.98 -4.49
CA SER A 135 -5.37 14.53 -5.73
C SER A 135 -3.95 14.01 -5.96
N PRO A 136 -3.62 13.47 -7.14
CA PRO A 136 -2.29 12.91 -7.39
C PRO A 136 -1.14 13.87 -7.07
N HIS A 137 -1.29 15.16 -7.36
CA HIS A 137 -0.24 16.12 -7.06
C HIS A 137 0.04 16.28 -5.55
N ALA A 138 -0.91 15.89 -4.71
CA ALA A 138 -0.76 16.00 -3.25
C ALA A 138 -0.04 14.80 -2.62
N TRP A 139 -0.07 13.63 -3.28
CA TRP A 139 0.51 12.42 -2.70
C TRP A 139 1.58 11.74 -3.56
N ASN A 140 1.71 12.11 -4.83
CA ASN A 140 2.66 11.43 -5.72
C ASN A 140 4.10 11.83 -5.38
N LEU A 141 4.95 10.84 -5.10
CA LEU A 141 6.34 11.01 -4.68
C LEU A 141 7.33 10.52 -5.76
N PHE A 142 6.96 10.53 -7.03
CA PHE A 142 7.75 9.91 -8.09
C PHE A 142 9.15 10.47 -8.30
N ASN A 143 9.50 11.55 -7.66
CA ASN A 143 10.86 12.08 -7.73
C ASN A 143 11.78 11.54 -6.64
N GLY A 144 11.35 10.48 -6.00
CA GLY A 144 12.15 9.75 -5.07
C GLY A 144 12.55 10.41 -3.81
#